data_c41f0b4c4629e732b1906448180bf437
#
_entry.id   c41f0b4c4629e732b1906448180bf437
#
_cell.length_a   1.000
_cell.length_b   1.000
_cell.length_c   1.000
_cell.angle_alpha   90.00
_cell.angle_beta   90.00
_cell.angle_gamma   90.00
#
_symmetry.space_group_name_H-M   'P 1'
#
loop_
_entity.id
_entity.type
_entity.pdbx_description
1 polymer ?
#
loop_
_entity_poly.entity_id
_entity_poly.type
_entity_poly.pdbx_seq_one_letter_code
_entity_poly.pdbx_strand_id
1 'polypeptide(L)'
;MMMAEGKALGFVEVQGYSVALAVMDKACKTADVHILGIDANNPPENMETSIPLMIQVKFSGTVSHVQTALAAAREEALTYLREDQVITKCITSGSPGIASLLTKGKVAVR
;
A
#
# COMPACT_ATOMS: atom_id res chain seq x y z
N MET A 1 -11.48 10.52 -8.00
CA MET A 1 -11.92 10.31 -6.63
C MET A 1 -11.43 11.44 -5.74
N MET A 2 -12.33 12.01 -5.01
CA MET A 2 -11.97 13.06 -4.06
C MET A 2 -11.97 12.51 -2.66
N MET A 3 -10.95 12.88 -1.89
CA MET A 3 -10.89 12.48 -0.50
C MET A 3 -11.51 13.52 0.37
N ALA A 4 -12.40 13.09 1.26
CA ALA A 4 -12.98 13.99 2.24
C ALA A 4 -11.93 14.33 3.30
N GLU A 5 -12.19 15.42 4.01
CA GLU A 5 -11.35 15.82 5.11
C GLU A 5 -11.27 14.68 6.13
N GLY A 6 -10.10 14.42 6.67
CA GLY A 6 -9.90 13.34 7.63
C GLY A 6 -9.63 12.00 6.99
N LYS A 7 -9.60 11.95 5.67
CA LYS A 7 -9.30 10.71 4.95
C LYS A 7 -7.81 10.60 4.67
N ALA A 8 -7.39 9.38 4.38
CA ALA A 8 -5.99 9.09 4.11
C ALA A 8 -5.88 7.96 3.10
N LEU A 9 -4.71 7.89 2.47
CA LEU A 9 -4.32 6.78 1.62
C LEU A 9 -3.22 6.02 2.33
N GLY A 10 -3.33 4.70 2.30
CA GLY A 10 -2.28 3.83 2.83
C GLY A 10 -1.68 3.01 1.72
N PHE A 11 -0.36 2.88 1.75
CA PHE A 11 0.39 2.05 0.82
C PHE A 11 1.21 1.06 1.60
N VAL A 12 1.14 -0.21 1.20
CA VAL A 12 2.01 -1.24 1.75
C VAL A 12 2.67 -1.93 0.58
N GLU A 13 3.98 -1.93 0.57
CA GLU A 13 4.72 -2.60 -0.50
C GLU A 13 5.53 -3.73 0.12
N VAL A 14 5.35 -4.94 -0.40
CA VAL A 14 5.98 -6.13 0.14
C VAL A 14 6.50 -6.98 -1.01
N GLN A 15 7.48 -7.82 -0.69
CA GLN A 15 8.02 -8.74 -1.65
C GLN A 15 7.13 -9.98 -1.72
N GLY A 16 6.62 -10.26 -2.92
CA GLY A 16 5.85 -11.48 -3.16
C GLY A 16 4.35 -11.29 -3.09
N TYR A 17 3.65 -11.93 -4.01
CA TYR A 17 2.21 -11.76 -4.17
C TYR A 17 1.42 -12.39 -3.02
N SER A 18 1.85 -13.55 -2.56
CA SER A 18 1.11 -14.22 -1.49
C SER A 18 1.20 -13.43 -0.18
N VAL A 19 2.34 -12.80 0.08
CA VAL A 19 2.47 -11.95 1.25
C VAL A 19 1.57 -10.74 1.12
N ALA A 20 1.49 -10.17 -0.09
CA ALA A 20 0.62 -9.02 -0.32
C ALA A 20 -0.84 -9.35 -0.03
N LEU A 21 -1.28 -10.54 -0.44
CA LEU A 21 -2.66 -10.95 -0.16
C LEU A 21 -2.91 -11.14 1.33
N ALA A 22 -1.96 -11.70 2.04
CA ALA A 22 -2.09 -11.89 3.49
C ALA A 22 -2.14 -10.54 4.21
N VAL A 23 -1.32 -9.61 3.77
CA VAL A 23 -1.26 -8.26 4.34
C VAL A 23 -2.57 -7.52 4.08
N MET A 24 -3.09 -7.62 2.86
CA MET A 24 -4.34 -6.99 2.50
C MET A 24 -5.50 -7.53 3.36
N ASP A 25 -5.54 -8.84 3.51
CA ASP A 25 -6.58 -9.47 4.32
C ASP A 25 -6.50 -9.00 5.78
N LYS A 26 -5.29 -8.94 6.31
CA LYS A 26 -5.09 -8.50 7.69
C LYS A 26 -5.52 -7.05 7.87
N ALA A 27 -5.18 -6.18 6.93
CA ALA A 27 -5.55 -4.78 7.01
C ALA A 27 -7.06 -4.62 7.03
N CYS A 28 -7.76 -5.34 6.15
CA CYS A 28 -9.21 -5.25 6.05
C CYS A 28 -9.92 -5.81 7.28
N LYS A 29 -9.33 -6.81 7.92
CA LYS A 29 -9.92 -7.40 9.11
C LYS A 29 -9.68 -6.58 10.36
N THR A 30 -8.66 -5.74 10.33
CA THR A 30 -8.26 -4.98 11.51
C THR A 30 -8.91 -3.61 11.57
N ALA A 31 -9.14 -2.99 10.41
CA ALA A 31 -9.66 -1.64 10.36
C ALA A 31 -10.59 -1.47 9.17
N ASP A 32 -11.44 -0.45 9.22
CA ASP A 32 -12.40 -0.17 8.16
C ASP A 32 -11.71 0.62 7.07
N VAL A 33 -11.08 -0.09 6.16
CA VAL A 33 -10.40 0.51 5.02
C VAL A 33 -10.94 -0.08 3.73
N HIS A 34 -10.81 0.70 2.66
CA HIS A 34 -11.29 0.32 1.34
C HIS A 34 -10.11 0.07 0.43
N ILE A 35 -10.03 -1.12 -0.14
CA ILE A 35 -8.93 -1.48 -1.02
C ILE A 35 -9.12 -0.77 -2.36
N LEU A 36 -8.11 -0.02 -2.78
CA LEU A 36 -8.14 0.68 -4.04
C LEU A 36 -7.49 -0.11 -5.16
N GLY A 37 -6.51 -0.92 -4.84
CA GLY A 37 -5.85 -1.71 -5.87
C GLY A 37 -4.62 -2.41 -5.37
N ILE A 38 -4.14 -3.30 -6.21
CA ILE A 38 -2.90 -4.03 -5.99
C ILE A 38 -2.10 -3.92 -7.27
N ASP A 39 -0.86 -3.44 -7.17
CA ASP A 39 0.01 -3.27 -8.32
C ASP A 39 1.29 -4.07 -8.14
N ALA A 40 1.77 -4.62 -9.23
CA ALA A 40 3.03 -5.34 -9.24
C ALA A 40 4.09 -4.48 -9.91
N ASN A 41 5.29 -4.54 -9.35
CA ASN A 41 6.45 -3.90 -9.94
C ASN A 41 7.12 -4.90 -10.88
N ASN A 42 6.97 -4.67 -12.19
CA ASN A 42 7.53 -5.57 -13.18
C ASN A 42 8.89 -5.08 -13.62
N PRO A 43 9.96 -5.84 -13.40
CA PRO A 43 11.27 -5.42 -13.85
C PRO A 43 11.33 -5.42 -15.37
N PRO A 44 12.22 -4.62 -15.97
CA PRO A 44 12.38 -4.62 -17.42
C PRO A 44 12.80 -5.99 -17.91
N GLU A 45 12.35 -6.33 -19.12
CA GLU A 45 12.59 -7.66 -19.67
C GLU A 45 14.05 -7.95 -19.88
N ASN A 46 14.82 -6.93 -20.16
CA ASN A 46 16.23 -7.15 -20.49
C ASN A 46 17.14 -7.09 -19.28
N MET A 47 16.58 -7.03 -18.09
CA MET A 47 17.43 -7.06 -16.90
C MET A 47 17.79 -8.47 -16.56
N GLU A 48 19.06 -8.69 -16.35
CA GLU A 48 19.54 -10.01 -16.00
C GLU A 48 19.53 -10.27 -14.52
N THR A 49 19.59 -9.20 -13.74
CA THR A 49 19.59 -9.38 -12.30
C THR A 49 18.20 -9.72 -11.84
N SER A 50 18.14 -10.55 -10.84
CA SER A 50 16.90 -10.94 -10.24
C SER A 50 16.43 -9.80 -9.33
N ILE A 51 15.48 -9.02 -9.82
CA ILE A 51 14.87 -7.97 -9.04
C ILE A 51 13.65 -8.56 -8.37
N PRO A 52 13.55 -8.53 -7.04
CA PRO A 52 12.39 -9.11 -6.37
C PRO A 52 11.11 -8.45 -6.85
N LEU A 53 10.07 -9.25 -6.99
CA LEU A 53 8.76 -8.75 -7.36
C LEU A 53 8.14 -8.09 -6.15
N MET A 54 7.96 -6.79 -6.24
CA MET A 54 7.33 -6.01 -5.18
C MET A 54 5.88 -5.76 -5.54
N ILE A 55 5.01 -6.01 -4.58
CA ILE A 55 3.58 -5.84 -4.75
C ILE A 55 3.15 -4.71 -3.84
N GLN A 56 2.45 -3.74 -4.40
CA GLN A 56 1.95 -2.60 -3.65
C GLN A 56 0.45 -2.73 -3.46
N VAL A 57 0.01 -2.67 -2.22
CA VAL A 57 -1.41 -2.67 -1.86
C VAL A 57 -1.77 -1.24 -1.45
N LYS A 58 -2.87 -0.73 -2.01
CA LYS A 58 -3.33 0.63 -1.73
C LYS A 58 -4.72 0.58 -1.15
N PHE A 59 -4.94 1.38 -0.12
CA PHE A 59 -6.28 1.45 0.47
C PHE A 59 -6.52 2.84 1.03
N SER A 60 -7.80 3.14 1.27
CA SER A 60 -8.22 4.43 1.79
C SER A 60 -9.12 4.24 2.99
N GLY A 61 -9.24 5.27 3.78
CA GLY A 61 -10.09 5.28 4.94
C GLY A 61 -9.86 6.55 5.74
N THR A 62 -10.41 6.60 6.95
CA THR A 62 -10.08 7.69 7.85
C THR A 62 -8.61 7.55 8.25
N VAL A 63 -8.03 8.66 8.71
CA VAL A 63 -6.62 8.66 9.10
C VAL A 63 -6.36 7.57 10.15
N SER A 64 -7.19 7.48 11.17
CA SER A 64 -6.96 6.51 12.22
C SER A 64 -7.12 5.08 11.73
N HIS A 65 -8.09 4.81 10.87
CA HIS A 65 -8.27 3.47 10.33
C HIS A 65 -7.11 3.08 9.40
N VAL A 66 -6.64 4.02 8.60
CA VAL A 66 -5.51 3.75 7.71
C VAL A 66 -4.25 3.46 8.52
N GLN A 67 -4.01 4.25 9.58
CA GLN A 67 -2.84 4.02 10.41
C GLN A 67 -2.91 2.67 11.13
N THR A 68 -4.08 2.31 11.62
CA THR A 68 -4.28 1.01 12.26
C THR A 68 -4.07 -0.13 11.25
N ALA A 69 -4.62 0.04 10.05
CA ALA A 69 -4.46 -0.97 9.00
C ALA A 69 -3.00 -1.12 8.59
N LEU A 70 -2.27 -0.01 8.50
CA LEU A 70 -0.86 -0.06 8.12
C LEU A 70 -0.03 -0.77 9.19
N ALA A 71 -0.31 -0.50 10.46
CA ALA A 71 0.41 -1.16 11.52
C ALA A 71 0.15 -2.67 11.52
N ALA A 72 -1.10 -3.06 11.30
CA ALA A 72 -1.46 -4.47 11.24
C ALA A 72 -0.84 -5.14 10.01
N ALA A 73 -0.86 -4.43 8.89
CA ALA A 73 -0.28 -4.95 7.66
C ALA A 73 1.22 -5.18 7.81
N ARG A 74 1.90 -4.22 8.43
CA ARG A 74 3.33 -4.35 8.65
C ARG A 74 3.64 -5.52 9.58
N GLU A 75 2.88 -5.66 10.64
CA GLU A 75 3.07 -6.76 11.58
C GLU A 75 2.89 -8.10 10.87
N GLU A 76 1.86 -8.19 10.04
CA GLU A 76 1.62 -9.42 9.29
C GLU A 76 2.78 -9.71 8.33
N ALA A 77 3.24 -8.69 7.61
CA ALA A 77 4.31 -8.85 6.65
C ALA A 77 5.59 -9.33 7.33
N LEU A 78 5.87 -8.83 8.52
CA LEU A 78 7.10 -9.18 9.23
C LEU A 78 7.11 -10.61 9.75
N THR A 79 6.00 -11.32 9.70
CA THR A 79 6.02 -12.74 10.00
C THR A 79 6.61 -13.55 8.84
N TYR A 80 6.70 -12.96 7.65
CA TYR A 80 7.23 -13.63 6.46
C TYR A 80 8.50 -12.99 5.93
N LEU A 81 8.69 -11.69 6.16
CA LEU A 81 9.74 -10.90 5.51
C LEU A 81 10.56 -10.16 6.55
N ARG A 82 11.74 -9.69 6.12
CA ARG A 82 12.56 -8.80 6.93
C ARG A 82 12.06 -7.37 6.81
N GLU A 83 12.48 -6.53 7.73
CA GLU A 83 12.06 -5.13 7.74
C GLU A 83 12.38 -4.40 6.44
N ASP A 84 13.52 -4.72 5.83
CA ASP A 84 13.93 -4.04 4.61
C ASP A 84 13.15 -4.51 3.39
N GLN A 85 12.25 -5.47 3.56
CA GLN A 85 11.41 -5.96 2.47
C GLN A 85 9.98 -5.47 2.57
N VAL A 86 9.69 -4.59 3.51
CA VAL A 86 8.36 -4.07 3.75
C VAL A 86 8.41 -2.54 3.82
N ILE A 87 7.58 -1.88 3.04
CA ILE A 87 7.48 -0.43 3.04
C ILE A 87 6.04 -0.04 3.30
N THR A 88 5.83 0.86 4.24
CA THR A 88 4.49 1.39 4.50
C THR A 88 4.53 2.90 4.40
N LYS A 89 3.44 3.49 3.93
CA LYS A 89 3.34 4.93 3.79
C LYS A 89 1.89 5.36 3.98
N CYS A 90 1.70 6.44 4.70
CA CYS A 90 0.39 7.04 4.90
C CYS A 90 0.41 8.46 4.36
N ILE A 91 -0.56 8.79 3.52
CA ILE A 91 -0.70 10.13 2.97
C ILE A 91 -2.06 10.64 3.40
N THR A 92 -2.08 11.75 4.14
CA THR A 92 -3.34 12.31 4.61
C THR A 92 -3.88 13.30 3.58
N SER A 93 -5.18 13.60 3.69
CA SER A 93 -5.83 14.51 2.76
C SER A 93 -5.25 15.92 2.80
N GLY A 94 -4.59 16.27 3.91
CA GLY A 94 -3.94 17.57 4.01
C GLY A 94 -2.54 17.63 3.45
N SER A 95 -2.00 16.51 2.98
CA SER A 95 -0.64 16.46 2.48
C SER A 95 -0.55 17.14 1.12
N PRO A 96 0.50 17.94 0.90
CA PRO A 96 0.66 18.54 -0.43
C PRO A 96 0.77 17.47 -1.50
N GLY A 97 0.12 17.71 -2.61
CA GLY A 97 0.22 16.82 -3.77
C GLY A 97 -0.69 15.62 -3.78
N ILE A 98 -1.49 15.42 -2.74
CA ILE A 98 -2.34 14.25 -2.71
C ILE A 98 -3.37 14.26 -3.85
N ALA A 99 -3.92 15.42 -4.15
CA ALA A 99 -4.88 15.52 -5.25
C ALA A 99 -4.21 15.16 -6.56
N SER A 100 -2.97 15.59 -6.74
CA SER A 100 -2.20 15.26 -7.92
C SER A 100 -1.97 13.75 -8.02
N LEU A 101 -1.68 13.10 -6.92
CA LEU A 101 -1.49 11.65 -6.91
C LEU A 101 -2.77 10.93 -7.32
N LEU A 102 -3.90 11.41 -6.86
CA LEU A 102 -5.18 10.77 -7.18
C LEU A 102 -5.56 10.97 -8.64
N THR A 103 -5.25 12.13 -9.21
CA THR A 103 -5.65 12.41 -10.58
C THR A 103 -4.68 11.87 -11.61
N LYS A 104 -3.43 11.73 -11.26
CA LYS A 104 -2.44 11.28 -12.21
C LYS A 104 -2.42 9.79 -12.42
N GLY A 105 -3.18 9.06 -11.78
CA GLY A 105 -3.38 7.66 -12.05
C GLY A 105 -2.15 6.77 -12.03
N LYS A 106 -1.00 7.28 -12.43
CA LYS A 106 0.12 6.38 -12.55
C LYS A 106 0.89 6.17 -11.27
N VAL A 107 0.78 7.04 -10.32
CA VAL A 107 1.53 6.88 -9.09
C VAL A 107 0.67 6.24 -8.03
N ALA A 108 -0.53 6.75 -7.87
CA ALA A 108 -1.38 6.34 -6.77
C ALA A 108 -2.28 5.17 -7.13
N VAL A 109 -2.58 4.99 -8.40
CA VAL A 109 -3.60 4.01 -8.79
C VAL A 109 -3.08 2.91 -9.69
N ARG A 110 -1.80 2.84 -9.82
CA ARG A 110 -1.25 1.76 -10.63
C ARG A 110 -0.61 0.73 -9.79
#